data_b07eed7b6d4380511bc0fab7efbd27c0
#
_entry.id   b07eed7b6d4380511bc0fab7efbd27c0
#
_cell.length_a   1.000
_cell.length_b   1.000
_cell.length_c   1.000
_cell.angle_alpha   90.00
_cell.angle_beta   90.00
_cell.angle_gamma   90.00
#
_symmetry.space_group_name_H-M   'P 1'
#
loop_
_entity.id
_entity.type
_entity.pdbx_description
1 polymer ?
#
loop_
_entity_poly.entity_id
_entity_poly.type
_entity_poly.pdbx_seq_one_letter_code
_entity_poly.pdbx_strand_id
1 'polypeptide(L)'
;SFLTAMLAVILTALLLLACQDLLLVYGLPLIALPYIGVTLIFLLALRTRLSVAPPWLAAQPGMPEQNYERARLARVRNGDVNSVPVLLPVFGRWQVYQGFDGEHTHRPPWQHALDFYIAEDGKSWSGQGESLDEFYCFGLPVLCPVHGQVVRVRDHLADNVPGDVDVKNNWGNFVLIRLDSGLHVLLAHLRQYSTKVKESEWVVPGKLLGSCGNSGRSPQPHLHLQVQRSARLGSPTEPFHLCSLLRHQGDGASEYLVNARPRVGDTLEAAVLDPRLADPLHLPVGRQFTYQVEGDGLPPDTRRHLQVELTLLGQFRLVSDTGASAAFEEKNGVLAFYDRQGPKDILLDTWLLACGLTPLSENAHQWSDSPSAQLLPLDPWRRLLLK
;
A
#
# COMPACT_ATOMS: atom_id res chain seq x y z
N SER A 1 19.89 8.36 19.95
CA SER A 1 19.94 9.68 19.31
C SER A 1 21.31 9.88 18.66
N PHE A 2 21.44 10.82 17.71
CA PHE A 2 22.71 11.16 17.05
C PHE A 2 23.82 11.45 18.09
N LEU A 3 23.45 12.09 19.20
CA LEU A 3 24.36 12.40 20.30
C LEU A 3 24.93 11.15 20.99
N THR A 4 24.10 10.11 21.20
CA THR A 4 24.55 8.84 21.81
C THR A 4 25.45 8.04 20.88
N ALA A 5 25.17 8.04 19.58
CA ALA A 5 26.04 7.39 18.60
C ALA A 5 27.39 8.13 18.46
N MET A 6 27.34 9.46 18.45
CA MET A 6 28.52 10.30 18.42
C MET A 6 29.36 10.13 19.70
N LEU A 7 28.75 10.06 20.87
CA LEU A 7 29.39 9.83 22.14
C LEU A 7 30.06 8.45 22.20
N ALA A 8 29.40 7.41 21.67
CA ALA A 8 29.95 6.07 21.59
C ALA A 8 31.17 6.01 20.64
N VAL A 9 31.12 6.70 19.50
CA VAL A 9 32.23 6.79 18.56
C VAL A 9 33.44 7.52 19.21
N ILE A 10 33.18 8.63 19.91
CA ILE A 10 34.24 9.40 20.62
C ILE A 10 34.85 8.57 21.75
N LEU A 11 34.02 7.90 22.57
CA LEU A 11 34.50 7.02 23.65
C LEU A 11 35.33 5.86 23.11
N THR A 12 34.92 5.26 21.99
CA THR A 12 35.66 4.17 21.37
C THR A 12 36.97 4.65 20.75
N ALA A 13 37.00 5.84 20.16
CA ALA A 13 38.21 6.45 19.64
C ALA A 13 39.21 6.79 20.77
N LEU A 14 38.72 7.32 21.90
CA LEU A 14 39.53 7.59 23.10
C LEU A 14 40.06 6.31 23.73
N LEU A 15 39.27 5.23 23.77
CA LEU A 15 39.71 3.92 24.25
C LEU A 15 40.78 3.32 23.36
N LEU A 16 40.65 3.46 22.04
CA LEU A 16 41.68 3.02 21.07
C LEU A 16 42.97 3.80 21.20
N LEU A 17 42.87 5.13 21.41
CA LEU A 17 44.05 5.97 21.68
C LEU A 17 44.75 5.59 23.00
N ALA A 18 43.97 5.31 24.05
CA ALA A 18 44.51 4.88 25.35
C ALA A 18 45.13 3.48 25.32
N CYS A 19 44.72 2.61 24.40
CA CYS A 19 45.25 1.27 24.23
C CYS A 19 46.28 1.15 23.09
N GLN A 20 46.73 2.26 22.51
CA GLN A 20 47.63 2.29 21.35
C GLN A 20 48.91 1.49 21.56
N ASP A 21 49.53 1.60 22.74
CA ASP A 21 50.76 0.88 23.07
C ASP A 21 50.52 -0.63 23.21
N LEU A 22 49.35 -1.04 23.69
CA LEU A 22 49.00 -2.46 23.81
C LEU A 22 48.71 -3.09 22.42
N LEU A 23 48.15 -2.32 21.51
CA LEU A 23 47.83 -2.76 20.14
C LEU A 23 49.05 -2.94 19.28
N LEU A 24 50.11 -2.15 19.52
CA LEU A 24 51.40 -2.29 18.85
C LEU A 24 52.15 -3.59 19.23
N VAL A 25 51.92 -4.13 20.43
CA VAL A 25 52.53 -5.37 20.92
C VAL A 25 51.90 -6.63 20.32
N TYR A 26 50.58 -6.60 19.99
CA TYR A 26 49.82 -7.79 19.60
C TYR A 26 49.45 -7.89 18.11
N GLY A 27 49.81 -6.90 17.28
CA GLY A 27 49.73 -6.94 15.83
C GLY A 27 48.35 -6.69 15.22
N LEU A 28 48.29 -6.63 13.89
CA LEU A 28 47.15 -6.21 13.07
C LEU A 28 45.78 -6.87 13.35
N PRO A 29 45.66 -8.17 13.67
CA PRO A 29 44.36 -8.80 13.87
C PRO A 29 43.55 -8.27 15.06
N LEU A 30 44.24 -7.84 16.12
CA LEU A 30 43.57 -7.25 17.30
C LEU A 30 43.05 -5.82 17.06
N ILE A 31 43.67 -5.09 16.14
CA ILE A 31 43.27 -3.74 15.74
C ILE A 31 41.92 -3.79 14.96
N ALA A 32 41.66 -4.87 14.24
CA ALA A 32 40.41 -5.01 13.44
C ALA A 32 39.18 -5.24 14.31
N LEU A 33 39.30 -5.88 15.46
CA LEU A 33 38.19 -6.22 16.36
C LEU A 33 37.37 -5.00 16.85
N PRO A 34 37.97 -3.90 17.32
CA PRO A 34 37.24 -2.69 17.68
C PRO A 34 36.53 -2.03 16.50
N TYR A 35 37.15 -2.02 15.31
CA TYR A 35 36.49 -1.47 14.09
C TYR A 35 35.30 -2.30 13.66
N ILE A 36 35.39 -3.62 13.74
CA ILE A 36 34.28 -4.54 13.49
C ILE A 36 33.18 -4.29 14.54
N GLY A 37 33.53 -4.13 15.82
CA GLY A 37 32.60 -3.81 16.89
C GLY A 37 31.89 -2.47 16.68
N VAL A 38 32.61 -1.42 16.34
CA VAL A 38 32.05 -0.09 16.05
C VAL A 38 31.16 -0.13 14.79
N THR A 39 31.61 -0.85 13.76
CA THR A 39 30.82 -1.00 12.52
C THR A 39 29.56 -1.79 12.78
N LEU A 40 29.59 -2.85 13.59
CA LEU A 40 28.44 -3.62 14.02
C LEU A 40 27.46 -2.78 14.86
N ILE A 41 27.96 -2.01 15.81
CA ILE A 41 27.18 -1.09 16.65
C ILE A 41 26.58 0.01 15.78
N PHE A 42 27.31 0.54 14.81
CA PHE A 42 26.82 1.56 13.87
C PHE A 42 25.74 0.97 12.93
N LEU A 43 25.93 -0.24 12.42
CA LEU A 43 24.93 -0.95 11.61
C LEU A 43 23.68 -1.32 12.44
N LEU A 44 23.87 -1.74 13.70
CA LEU A 44 22.75 -1.96 14.63
C LEU A 44 22.03 -0.65 14.94
N ALA A 45 22.74 0.43 15.18
CA ALA A 45 22.18 1.75 15.44
C ALA A 45 21.47 2.33 14.21
N LEU A 46 21.99 2.09 13.01
CA LEU A 46 21.29 2.42 11.74
C LEU A 46 20.02 1.59 11.57
N ARG A 47 20.07 0.31 11.91
CA ARG A 47 18.92 -0.59 11.83
C ARG A 47 17.83 -0.28 12.87
N THR A 48 18.23 0.14 14.08
CA THR A 48 17.31 0.56 15.16
C THR A 48 16.73 1.97 14.93
N ARG A 49 17.32 2.79 14.07
CA ARG A 49 16.77 4.11 13.71
C ARG A 49 15.46 4.06 12.96
N LEU A 50 15.09 2.91 12.41
CA LEU A 50 13.90 2.79 11.59
C LEU A 50 12.62 2.51 12.37
N SER A 51 12.63 2.35 13.70
CA SER A 51 11.42 1.94 14.41
C SER A 51 11.22 2.36 15.87
N VAL A 52 12.05 3.23 16.44
CA VAL A 52 11.84 3.63 17.84
C VAL A 52 11.47 5.11 17.90
N ALA A 53 10.16 5.39 18.05
CA ALA A 53 9.73 6.68 18.57
C ALA A 53 10.44 6.92 19.91
N PRO A 54 10.95 8.12 20.15
CA PRO A 54 11.58 8.44 21.42
C PRO A 54 10.64 8.10 22.59
N PRO A 55 11.14 7.58 23.73
CA PRO A 55 10.28 7.15 24.85
C PRO A 55 9.29 8.23 25.35
N TRP A 56 9.64 9.50 25.17
CA TRP A 56 8.75 10.61 25.52
C TRP A 56 7.57 10.80 24.56
N LEU A 57 7.64 10.26 23.34
CA LEU A 57 6.51 10.25 22.39
C LEU A 57 5.50 9.15 22.68
N ALA A 58 5.90 8.11 23.40
CA ALA A 58 5.05 6.97 23.73
C ALA A 58 4.10 7.20 24.90
N ALA A 59 4.24 8.30 25.62
CA ALA A 59 3.80 8.32 27.02
C ALA A 59 2.46 8.98 27.33
N GLN A 60 1.80 9.71 26.41
CA GLN A 60 0.58 10.44 26.78
C GLN A 60 -0.58 10.26 25.82
N PRO A 61 -1.74 9.72 26.26
CA PRO A 61 -2.96 9.64 25.46
C PRO A 61 -3.45 11.03 25.05
N GLY A 62 -3.68 11.24 23.76
CA GLY A 62 -4.30 12.45 23.24
C GLY A 62 -3.37 13.52 22.66
N MET A 63 -2.06 13.30 22.62
CA MET A 63 -1.13 14.24 21.97
C MET A 63 -1.16 14.14 20.44
N PRO A 64 -1.03 15.27 19.70
CA PRO A 64 -0.97 15.28 18.24
C PRO A 64 0.11 14.37 17.67
N GLU A 65 1.26 14.28 18.34
CA GLU A 65 2.40 13.44 17.99
C GLU A 65 2.07 11.94 18.01
N GLN A 66 1.22 11.51 18.96
CA GLN A 66 0.77 10.10 19.04
C GLN A 66 -0.19 9.76 17.90
N ASN A 67 -1.06 10.69 17.52
CA ASN A 67 -1.95 10.52 16.38
C ASN A 67 -1.16 10.42 15.09
N TYR A 68 -0.12 11.23 14.94
CA TYR A 68 0.79 11.15 13.81
C TYR A 68 1.52 9.81 13.77
N GLU A 69 2.05 9.34 14.90
CA GLU A 69 2.76 8.05 14.95
C GLU A 69 1.82 6.86 14.68
N ARG A 70 0.60 6.88 15.21
CA ARG A 70 -0.42 5.86 14.92
C ARG A 70 -0.81 5.86 13.45
N ALA A 71 -1.02 7.03 12.86
CA ALA A 71 -1.27 7.15 11.43
C ALA A 71 -0.08 6.66 10.60
N ARG A 72 1.14 6.91 11.06
CA ARG A 72 2.37 6.38 10.45
C ARG A 72 2.43 4.86 10.53
N LEU A 73 2.14 4.27 11.70
CA LEU A 73 2.13 2.82 11.88
C LEU A 73 1.07 2.14 11.01
N ALA A 74 -0.13 2.72 10.92
CA ALA A 74 -1.17 2.25 10.02
C ALA A 74 -0.71 2.28 8.55
N ARG A 75 -0.05 3.36 8.12
CA ARG A 75 0.49 3.49 6.75
C ARG A 75 1.61 2.49 6.49
N VAL A 76 2.55 2.33 7.44
CA VAL A 76 3.64 1.33 7.33
C VAL A 76 3.06 -0.07 7.20
N ARG A 77 2.02 -0.38 7.99
CA ARG A 77 1.32 -1.67 7.91
C ARG A 77 0.66 -1.89 6.54
N ASN A 78 0.13 -0.84 5.95
CA ASN A 78 -0.47 -0.85 4.62
C ASN A 78 0.56 -0.64 3.48
N GLY A 79 1.86 -0.63 3.79
CA GLY A 79 2.96 -0.75 2.80
C GLY A 79 3.44 0.53 2.13
N ASP A 80 2.83 1.71 2.37
CA ASP A 80 3.40 2.96 1.88
C ASP A 80 3.04 4.19 2.74
N VAL A 81 4.04 5.01 2.98
CA VAL A 81 3.94 6.18 3.87
C VAL A 81 3.67 7.48 3.10
N ASN A 82 3.99 7.56 1.81
CA ASN A 82 4.08 8.83 1.09
C ASN A 82 3.40 8.86 -0.28
N SER A 83 2.52 7.91 -0.62
CA SER A 83 1.85 7.91 -1.91
C SER A 83 0.33 7.73 -1.79
N VAL A 84 -0.39 8.15 -2.83
CA VAL A 84 -1.85 8.11 -2.86
C VAL A 84 -2.31 6.68 -3.16
N PRO A 85 -3.17 6.06 -2.32
CA PRO A 85 -3.77 4.77 -2.63
C PRO A 85 -4.84 4.95 -3.72
N VAL A 86 -4.76 4.12 -4.75
CA VAL A 86 -5.66 4.13 -5.91
C VAL A 86 -6.08 2.70 -6.21
N LEU A 87 -7.36 2.43 -6.38
CA LEU A 87 -7.84 1.12 -6.81
C LEU A 87 -7.61 0.94 -8.32
N LEU A 88 -7.53 -0.31 -8.77
CA LEU A 88 -7.47 -0.59 -10.19
C LEU A 88 -8.77 -0.17 -10.87
N PRO A 89 -8.76 0.72 -11.89
CA PRO A 89 -9.96 1.33 -12.46
C PRO A 89 -10.67 0.48 -13.52
N VAL A 90 -10.45 -0.84 -13.52
CA VAL A 90 -10.94 -1.75 -14.57
C VAL A 90 -11.36 -3.09 -13.96
N PHE A 91 -12.21 -3.84 -14.69
CA PHE A 91 -12.55 -5.22 -14.40
C PHE A 91 -11.73 -6.20 -15.23
N GLY A 92 -11.54 -7.41 -14.68
CA GLY A 92 -10.80 -8.47 -15.33
C GLY A 92 -9.30 -8.22 -15.36
N ARG A 93 -8.61 -8.94 -16.21
CA ARG A 93 -7.15 -8.96 -16.29
C ARG A 93 -6.65 -7.95 -17.31
N TRP A 94 -5.88 -6.98 -16.84
CA TRP A 94 -5.25 -5.97 -17.68
C TRP A 94 -3.75 -5.98 -17.47
N GLN A 95 -3.01 -5.66 -18.51
CA GLN A 95 -1.55 -5.57 -18.46
C GLN A 95 -1.10 -4.11 -18.38
N VAL A 96 0.01 -3.88 -17.71
CA VAL A 96 0.68 -2.59 -17.71
C VAL A 96 1.46 -2.43 -18.99
N TYR A 97 0.96 -1.56 -19.87
CA TYR A 97 1.59 -1.21 -21.15
C TYR A 97 2.78 -0.29 -20.95
N GLN A 98 2.60 0.80 -20.19
CA GLN A 98 3.64 1.71 -19.79
C GLN A 98 3.55 1.97 -18.28
N GLY A 99 4.68 1.84 -17.58
CA GLY A 99 4.80 1.99 -16.14
C GLY A 99 5.24 3.38 -15.70
N PHE A 100 5.50 3.50 -14.41
CA PHE A 100 6.18 4.67 -13.82
C PHE A 100 7.57 4.82 -14.43
N ASP A 101 8.00 6.08 -14.60
CA ASP A 101 9.30 6.43 -15.21
C ASP A 101 9.49 5.81 -16.62
N GLY A 102 8.39 5.63 -17.34
CA GLY A 102 8.33 4.96 -18.63
C GLY A 102 9.09 5.69 -19.74
N GLU A 103 9.57 4.92 -20.72
CA GLU A 103 10.50 5.42 -21.74
C GLU A 103 9.87 6.40 -22.75
N HIS A 104 8.55 6.30 -22.99
CA HIS A 104 7.89 7.08 -24.04
C HIS A 104 7.36 8.43 -23.53
N THR A 105 6.28 8.40 -22.76
CA THR A 105 5.54 9.60 -22.31
C THR A 105 5.61 9.84 -20.81
N HIS A 106 5.85 8.81 -19.99
CA HIS A 106 5.91 8.90 -18.53
C HIS A 106 7.29 9.36 -18.06
N ARG A 107 7.70 10.56 -18.48
CA ARG A 107 8.95 11.22 -18.09
C ARG A 107 8.67 12.46 -17.24
N PRO A 108 9.62 12.94 -16.45
CA PRO A 108 9.44 14.17 -15.69
C PRO A 108 8.90 15.32 -16.57
N PRO A 109 7.86 16.05 -16.13
CA PRO A 109 7.23 16.01 -14.82
C PRO A 109 6.03 15.01 -14.69
N TRP A 110 5.85 14.08 -15.63
CA TRP A 110 4.70 13.14 -15.71
C TRP A 110 5.09 11.68 -15.44
N GLN A 111 6.18 11.45 -14.71
CA GLN A 111 6.74 10.11 -14.46
C GLN A 111 5.85 9.19 -13.63
N HIS A 112 4.91 9.74 -12.87
CA HIS A 112 3.99 8.93 -12.05
C HIS A 112 2.66 8.74 -12.78
N ALA A 113 2.69 7.87 -13.81
CA ALA A 113 1.54 7.49 -14.60
C ALA A 113 1.61 6.00 -14.98
N LEU A 114 0.47 5.40 -15.28
CA LEU A 114 0.31 4.02 -15.72
C LEU A 114 -0.61 3.99 -16.94
N ASP A 115 -0.24 3.20 -17.94
CA ASP A 115 -1.08 2.87 -19.08
C ASP A 115 -1.44 1.37 -19.02
N PHE A 116 -2.73 1.07 -19.18
CA PHE A 116 -3.27 -0.28 -19.12
C PHE A 116 -3.92 -0.68 -20.44
N TYR A 117 -3.70 -1.90 -20.85
CA TYR A 117 -4.34 -2.49 -22.01
C TYR A 117 -4.64 -3.97 -21.74
N ILE A 118 -5.29 -4.65 -22.67
CA ILE A 118 -5.44 -6.12 -22.65
C ILE A 118 -4.66 -6.69 -23.81
N ALA A 119 -3.87 -7.73 -23.54
CA ALA A 119 -3.17 -8.46 -24.58
C ALA A 119 -3.31 -9.97 -24.35
N GLU A 120 -3.45 -10.70 -25.46
CA GLU A 120 -3.44 -12.16 -25.55
C GLU A 120 -2.32 -12.56 -26.53
N ASP A 121 -1.47 -13.47 -26.14
CA ASP A 121 -0.32 -13.92 -26.93
C ASP A 121 0.56 -12.78 -27.46
N GLY A 122 0.72 -11.72 -26.65
CA GLY A 122 1.54 -10.56 -26.97
C GLY A 122 0.91 -9.56 -27.95
N LYS A 123 -0.37 -9.74 -28.33
CA LYS A 123 -1.12 -8.82 -29.19
C LYS A 123 -2.26 -8.18 -28.41
N SER A 124 -2.48 -6.87 -28.59
CA SER A 124 -3.59 -6.13 -27.97
C SER A 124 -4.87 -6.14 -28.81
N TRP A 125 -4.90 -6.89 -29.89
CA TRP A 125 -6.03 -6.99 -30.82
C TRP A 125 -6.20 -8.42 -31.36
N SER A 126 -7.42 -8.73 -31.76
CA SER A 126 -7.76 -9.85 -32.65
C SER A 126 -7.65 -9.39 -34.11
N GLY A 127 -7.50 -10.30 -35.07
CA GLY A 127 -7.45 -9.93 -36.46
C GLY A 127 -6.17 -9.19 -36.89
N GLN A 128 -6.29 -8.08 -37.61
CA GLN A 128 -5.17 -7.30 -38.17
C GLN A 128 -4.81 -6.06 -37.35
N GLY A 129 -5.66 -5.64 -36.41
CA GLY A 129 -5.47 -4.41 -35.63
C GLY A 129 -5.74 -3.13 -36.42
N GLU A 130 -6.53 -3.20 -37.49
CA GLU A 130 -6.86 -2.05 -38.34
C GLU A 130 -8.11 -1.29 -37.87
N SER A 131 -9.00 -1.97 -37.15
CA SER A 131 -10.22 -1.41 -36.59
C SER A 131 -10.17 -1.36 -35.07
N LEU A 132 -10.76 -0.31 -34.48
CA LEU A 132 -10.82 -0.16 -33.01
C LEU A 132 -11.56 -1.32 -32.34
N ASP A 133 -12.58 -1.88 -32.97
CA ASP A 133 -13.36 -3.01 -32.45
C ASP A 133 -12.55 -4.33 -32.38
N GLU A 134 -11.39 -4.41 -33.02
CA GLU A 134 -10.48 -5.53 -32.91
C GLU A 134 -9.64 -5.49 -31.61
N PHE A 135 -9.52 -4.32 -30.96
CA PHE A 135 -8.74 -4.17 -29.74
C PHE A 135 -9.52 -4.65 -28.51
N TYR A 136 -8.92 -5.56 -27.76
CA TYR A 136 -9.57 -6.23 -26.63
C TYR A 136 -10.06 -5.26 -25.54
N CYS A 137 -9.36 -4.16 -25.29
CA CYS A 137 -9.76 -3.20 -24.26
C CYS A 137 -10.67 -2.09 -24.75
N PHE A 138 -10.88 -1.92 -26.07
CA PHE A 138 -11.71 -0.84 -26.62
C PHE A 138 -13.17 -1.00 -26.20
N GLY A 139 -13.77 0.05 -25.67
CA GLY A 139 -15.16 0.06 -25.22
C GLY A 139 -15.41 -0.58 -23.86
N LEU A 140 -14.41 -1.22 -23.23
CA LEU A 140 -14.57 -1.82 -21.90
C LEU A 140 -14.79 -0.75 -20.81
N PRO A 141 -15.52 -1.10 -19.75
CA PRO A 141 -15.84 -0.19 -18.65
C PRO A 141 -14.61 0.34 -17.94
N VAL A 142 -14.61 1.65 -17.67
CA VAL A 142 -13.64 2.33 -16.81
C VAL A 142 -14.31 2.78 -15.53
N LEU A 143 -13.77 2.38 -14.39
CA LEU A 143 -14.35 2.57 -13.07
C LEU A 143 -13.61 3.67 -12.30
N CYS A 144 -14.33 4.28 -11.36
CA CYS A 144 -13.75 5.23 -10.43
C CYS A 144 -12.81 4.51 -9.45
N PRO A 145 -11.53 4.93 -9.36
CA PRO A 145 -10.57 4.26 -8.49
C PRO A 145 -10.45 4.89 -7.09
N VAL A 146 -11.17 5.97 -6.81
CA VAL A 146 -11.00 6.79 -5.59
C VAL A 146 -12.32 7.38 -5.11
N HIS A 147 -12.35 7.87 -3.87
CA HIS A 147 -13.39 8.80 -3.42
C HIS A 147 -13.00 10.22 -3.83
N GLY A 148 -13.94 10.98 -4.39
CA GLY A 148 -13.65 12.35 -4.74
C GLY A 148 -14.78 13.04 -5.51
N GLN A 149 -14.52 14.25 -5.96
CA GLN A 149 -15.43 15.06 -6.76
C GLN A 149 -14.90 15.21 -8.18
N VAL A 150 -15.74 14.92 -9.16
CA VAL A 150 -15.43 15.18 -10.57
C VAL A 150 -15.33 16.69 -10.78
N VAL A 151 -14.17 17.17 -11.19
CA VAL A 151 -13.93 18.61 -11.39
C VAL A 151 -13.87 19.00 -12.85
N ARG A 152 -13.65 18.03 -13.73
CA ARG A 152 -13.60 18.27 -15.18
C ARG A 152 -13.87 17.02 -15.97
N VAL A 153 -14.61 17.17 -17.07
CA VAL A 153 -14.92 16.11 -18.05
C VAL A 153 -14.69 16.62 -19.46
N ARG A 154 -14.14 15.77 -20.30
CA ARG A 154 -14.18 15.92 -21.76
C ARG A 154 -14.63 14.62 -22.38
N ASP A 155 -15.56 14.67 -23.33
CA ASP A 155 -16.25 13.47 -23.83
C ASP A 155 -16.54 13.49 -25.35
N HIS A 156 -16.19 14.57 -26.05
CA HIS A 156 -16.66 14.80 -27.42
C HIS A 156 -15.60 14.55 -28.51
N LEU A 157 -14.36 14.30 -28.16
CA LEU A 157 -13.32 14.04 -29.15
C LEU A 157 -13.50 12.65 -29.77
N ALA A 158 -13.36 12.58 -31.10
CA ALA A 158 -13.38 11.30 -31.78
C ALA A 158 -12.20 10.43 -31.37
N ASP A 159 -12.42 9.11 -31.36
CA ASP A 159 -11.33 8.15 -31.24
C ASP A 159 -10.50 8.13 -32.51
N ASN A 160 -9.17 8.05 -32.38
CA ASN A 160 -8.27 7.96 -33.52
C ASN A 160 -8.39 6.60 -34.22
N VAL A 161 -8.09 6.58 -35.49
CA VAL A 161 -7.78 5.32 -36.18
C VAL A 161 -6.53 4.70 -35.57
N PRO A 162 -6.43 3.36 -35.40
CA PRO A 162 -5.23 2.73 -34.89
C PRO A 162 -3.96 3.18 -35.65
N GLY A 163 -2.93 3.55 -34.90
CA GLY A 163 -1.69 4.12 -35.45
C GLY A 163 -1.64 5.64 -35.48
N ASP A 164 -2.78 6.34 -35.53
CA ASP A 164 -2.85 7.80 -35.52
C ASP A 164 -2.91 8.38 -34.09
N VAL A 165 -2.50 9.64 -33.95
CA VAL A 165 -2.55 10.35 -32.67
C VAL A 165 -2.98 11.81 -32.84
N ASP A 166 -3.81 12.32 -31.91
CA ASP A 166 -4.13 13.75 -31.80
C ASP A 166 -3.23 14.41 -30.74
N VAL A 167 -2.12 14.98 -31.20
CA VAL A 167 -1.16 15.67 -30.31
C VAL A 167 -1.64 17.04 -29.83
N LYS A 168 -2.69 17.63 -30.44
CA LYS A 168 -3.27 18.90 -29.98
C LYS A 168 -4.14 18.70 -28.76
N ASN A 169 -4.79 17.55 -28.65
CA ASN A 169 -5.62 17.18 -27.53
C ASN A 169 -5.00 16.02 -26.73
N ASN A 170 -3.78 16.16 -26.29
CA ASN A 170 -2.92 15.13 -25.73
C ASN A 170 -3.64 14.09 -24.83
N TRP A 171 -4.54 14.53 -23.96
CA TRP A 171 -5.27 13.66 -23.00
C TRP A 171 -6.56 13.06 -23.57
N GLY A 172 -6.97 13.40 -24.79
CA GLY A 172 -8.23 12.92 -25.38
C GLY A 172 -9.45 13.26 -24.53
N ASN A 173 -10.41 12.34 -24.50
CA ASN A 173 -11.52 12.37 -23.56
C ASN A 173 -11.06 11.87 -22.19
N PHE A 174 -11.56 12.49 -21.12
CA PHE A 174 -11.07 12.21 -19.78
C PHE A 174 -12.08 12.56 -18.69
N VAL A 175 -11.86 11.96 -17.52
CA VAL A 175 -12.47 12.37 -16.25
C VAL A 175 -11.35 12.77 -15.29
N LEU A 176 -11.48 13.95 -14.68
CA LEU A 176 -10.56 14.46 -13.66
C LEU A 176 -11.29 14.55 -12.31
N ILE A 177 -10.79 13.86 -11.30
CA ILE A 177 -11.40 13.72 -9.98
C ILE A 177 -10.49 14.37 -8.94
N ARG A 178 -11.03 15.29 -8.14
CA ARG A 178 -10.34 15.90 -7.00
C ARG A 178 -10.54 15.06 -5.75
N LEU A 179 -9.44 14.70 -5.09
CA LEU A 179 -9.40 14.05 -3.78
C LEU A 179 -9.57 15.07 -2.64
N ASP A 180 -9.90 14.60 -1.44
CA ASP A 180 -9.94 15.42 -0.22
C ASP A 180 -8.58 16.02 0.13
N SER A 181 -7.48 15.36 -0.26
CA SER A 181 -6.10 15.87 -0.13
C SER A 181 -5.80 17.08 -1.03
N GLY A 182 -6.69 17.42 -1.97
CA GLY A 182 -6.46 18.45 -2.98
C GLY A 182 -5.72 17.96 -4.22
N LEU A 183 -5.21 16.73 -4.23
CA LEU A 183 -4.65 16.09 -5.42
C LEU A 183 -5.75 15.68 -6.40
N HIS A 184 -5.37 15.34 -7.62
CA HIS A 184 -6.32 15.02 -8.69
C HIS A 184 -5.93 13.72 -9.38
N VAL A 185 -6.91 12.87 -9.61
CA VAL A 185 -6.78 11.62 -10.39
C VAL A 185 -7.32 11.88 -11.79
N LEU A 186 -6.52 11.60 -12.81
CA LEU A 186 -6.90 11.70 -14.22
C LEU A 186 -7.00 10.30 -14.82
N LEU A 187 -8.15 10.01 -15.45
CA LEU A 187 -8.34 8.86 -16.32
C LEU A 187 -8.57 9.40 -17.73
N ALA A 188 -7.73 9.01 -18.68
CA ALA A 188 -7.68 9.63 -20.02
C ALA A 188 -7.76 8.60 -21.15
N HIS A 189 -7.85 9.09 -22.38
CA HIS A 189 -8.06 8.34 -23.62
C HIS A 189 -9.40 7.60 -23.67
N LEU A 190 -10.42 8.14 -22.98
CA LEU A 190 -11.75 7.54 -22.95
C LEU A 190 -12.41 7.61 -24.34
N ARG A 191 -13.31 6.66 -24.63
CA ARG A 191 -14.10 6.58 -25.84
C ARG A 191 -15.04 7.78 -25.97
N GLN A 192 -15.22 8.25 -27.17
CA GLN A 192 -16.13 9.35 -27.50
C GLN A 192 -17.55 9.07 -26.98
N TYR A 193 -18.16 10.04 -26.31
CA TYR A 193 -19.53 10.01 -25.75
C TYR A 193 -19.80 8.85 -24.78
N SER A 194 -18.76 8.32 -24.15
CA SER A 194 -18.92 7.18 -23.21
C SER A 194 -19.08 7.60 -21.75
N THR A 195 -18.75 8.83 -21.40
CA THR A 195 -18.70 9.30 -20.01
C THR A 195 -20.09 9.22 -19.33
N LYS A 196 -20.11 8.71 -18.10
CA LYS A 196 -21.33 8.48 -17.29
C LYS A 196 -21.43 9.39 -16.07
N VAL A 197 -20.50 10.33 -15.93
CA VAL A 197 -20.44 11.28 -14.82
C VAL A 197 -20.35 12.71 -15.35
N LYS A 198 -20.67 13.68 -14.50
CA LYS A 198 -20.64 15.11 -14.83
C LYS A 198 -19.79 15.87 -13.81
N GLU A 199 -19.37 17.08 -14.19
CA GLU A 199 -18.66 17.98 -13.29
C GLU A 199 -19.47 18.29 -12.03
N SER A 200 -18.80 18.44 -10.92
CA SER A 200 -19.34 18.62 -9.56
C SER A 200 -19.98 17.37 -8.93
N GLU A 201 -20.04 16.26 -9.63
CA GLU A 201 -20.56 15.00 -9.10
C GLU A 201 -19.56 14.35 -8.13
N TRP A 202 -20.06 13.88 -6.97
CA TRP A 202 -19.29 13.05 -6.07
C TRP A 202 -19.30 11.60 -6.53
N VAL A 203 -18.14 10.99 -6.57
CA VAL A 203 -17.92 9.62 -7.02
C VAL A 203 -17.21 8.80 -5.97
N VAL A 204 -17.50 7.51 -5.98
CA VAL A 204 -16.92 6.51 -5.09
C VAL A 204 -16.25 5.41 -5.91
N PRO A 205 -15.31 4.66 -5.34
CA PRO A 205 -14.71 3.51 -6.00
C PRO A 205 -15.73 2.57 -6.60
N GLY A 206 -15.44 2.05 -7.80
CA GLY A 206 -16.31 1.13 -8.53
C GLY A 206 -17.42 1.79 -9.34
N LYS A 207 -17.68 3.11 -9.20
CA LYS A 207 -18.66 3.80 -10.05
C LYS A 207 -18.20 3.83 -11.50
N LEU A 208 -19.09 3.51 -12.44
CA LEU A 208 -18.79 3.59 -13.87
C LEU A 208 -18.55 5.05 -14.28
N LEU A 209 -17.38 5.32 -14.82
CA LEU A 209 -16.99 6.65 -15.33
C LEU A 209 -17.17 6.81 -16.83
N GLY A 210 -16.93 5.77 -17.60
CA GLY A 210 -16.98 5.75 -19.05
C GLY A 210 -16.43 4.44 -19.60
N SER A 211 -15.90 4.48 -20.82
CA SER A 211 -15.28 3.33 -21.48
C SER A 211 -13.88 3.64 -21.99
N CYS A 212 -13.02 2.64 -22.02
CA CYS A 212 -11.71 2.72 -22.64
C CYS A 212 -11.85 3.04 -24.13
N GLY A 213 -11.06 3.97 -24.63
CA GLY A 213 -11.09 4.45 -25.99
C GLY A 213 -9.70 4.59 -26.60
N ASN A 214 -9.60 5.45 -27.64
CA ASN A 214 -8.37 5.77 -28.37
C ASN A 214 -8.26 7.26 -28.70
N SER A 215 -8.87 8.13 -27.91
CA SER A 215 -8.87 9.57 -28.20
C SER A 215 -7.59 10.27 -27.71
N GLY A 216 -7.18 11.32 -28.38
CA GLY A 216 -6.00 12.10 -28.01
C GLY A 216 -4.68 11.50 -28.48
N ARG A 217 -3.62 11.64 -27.67
CA ARG A 217 -2.30 11.07 -28.01
C ARG A 217 -2.23 9.60 -27.67
N SER A 218 -3.03 8.81 -28.35
CA SER A 218 -3.20 7.38 -28.16
C SER A 218 -3.09 6.67 -29.51
N PRO A 219 -1.99 5.95 -29.80
CA PRO A 219 -1.81 5.24 -31.06
C PRO A 219 -2.58 3.93 -31.11
N GLN A 220 -2.99 3.40 -29.96
CA GLN A 220 -3.84 2.22 -29.81
C GLN A 220 -4.68 2.33 -28.55
N PRO A 221 -5.84 1.67 -28.48
CA PRO A 221 -6.68 1.70 -27.29
C PRO A 221 -5.93 1.28 -26.03
N HIS A 222 -5.99 2.14 -25.03
CA HIS A 222 -5.48 1.90 -23.69
C HIS A 222 -6.11 2.88 -22.69
N LEU A 223 -6.03 2.57 -21.40
CA LEU A 223 -6.45 3.46 -20.33
C LEU A 223 -5.23 4.08 -19.68
N HIS A 224 -5.16 5.42 -19.68
CA HIS A 224 -4.16 6.18 -18.94
C HIS A 224 -4.67 6.59 -17.56
N LEU A 225 -3.84 6.37 -16.53
CA LEU A 225 -4.09 6.74 -15.14
C LEU A 225 -2.92 7.51 -14.57
N GLN A 226 -3.18 8.68 -13.96
CA GLN A 226 -2.18 9.42 -13.20
C GLN A 226 -2.80 10.14 -12.00
N VAL A 227 -1.98 10.42 -11.00
CA VAL A 227 -2.28 11.37 -9.94
C VAL A 227 -1.47 12.63 -10.19
N GLN A 228 -2.12 13.80 -10.17
CA GLN A 228 -1.49 15.08 -10.47
C GLN A 228 -1.80 16.13 -9.39
N ARG A 229 -0.94 17.14 -9.33
CA ARG A 229 -0.92 18.15 -8.26
C ARG A 229 -2.09 19.13 -8.30
N SER A 230 -2.62 19.43 -9.46
CA SER A 230 -3.69 20.43 -9.63
C SER A 230 -4.68 20.07 -10.73
N ALA A 231 -5.80 20.81 -10.80
CA ALA A 231 -6.83 20.63 -11.84
C ALA A 231 -6.37 21.01 -13.26
N ARG A 232 -5.19 21.63 -13.42
CA ARG A 232 -4.64 21.96 -14.74
C ARG A 232 -4.15 20.69 -15.42
N LEU A 233 -4.67 20.37 -16.59
CA LEU A 233 -4.17 19.25 -17.40
C LEU A 233 -2.67 19.44 -17.71
N GLY A 234 -1.91 18.34 -17.57
CA GLY A 234 -0.45 18.39 -17.69
C GLY A 234 0.28 18.96 -16.48
N SER A 235 -0.41 19.12 -15.34
CA SER A 235 0.24 19.39 -14.05
C SER A 235 1.22 18.27 -13.70
N PRO A 236 2.33 18.55 -12.97
CA PRO A 236 3.24 17.52 -12.50
C PRO A 236 2.52 16.41 -11.76
N THR A 237 2.94 15.19 -12.01
CA THR A 237 2.37 14.00 -11.35
C THR A 237 2.95 13.78 -9.96
N GLU A 238 2.16 13.15 -9.09
CA GLU A 238 2.52 12.79 -7.73
C GLU A 238 2.59 11.27 -7.58
N PRO A 239 3.46 10.74 -6.72
CA PRO A 239 3.55 9.32 -6.47
C PRO A 239 2.22 8.73 -6.01
N PHE A 240 1.85 7.59 -6.57
CA PHE A 240 0.71 6.79 -6.13
C PHE A 240 1.05 5.29 -6.21
N HIS A 241 0.22 4.48 -5.57
CA HIS A 241 0.29 3.03 -5.66
C HIS A 241 -1.10 2.46 -5.91
N LEU A 242 -1.15 1.31 -6.56
CA LEU A 242 -2.38 0.55 -6.64
C LEU A 242 -2.57 -0.27 -5.38
N CYS A 243 -3.80 -0.42 -4.92
CA CYS A 243 -4.13 -1.21 -3.73
C CYS A 243 -5.20 -2.26 -4.02
N SER A 244 -5.19 -3.33 -3.23
CA SER A 244 -6.16 -4.42 -3.26
C SER A 244 -6.34 -5.04 -4.64
N LEU A 245 -5.30 -5.65 -5.15
CA LEU A 245 -5.28 -6.25 -6.47
C LEU A 245 -4.57 -7.60 -6.49
N LEU A 246 -4.83 -8.36 -7.52
CA LEU A 246 -4.15 -9.59 -7.85
C LEU A 246 -3.12 -9.32 -8.94
N ARG A 247 -1.92 -9.87 -8.77
CA ARG A 247 -0.92 -9.97 -9.83
C ARG A 247 -0.86 -11.41 -10.29
N HIS A 248 -1.13 -11.63 -11.58
CA HIS A 248 -1.09 -12.94 -12.20
C HIS A 248 0.33 -13.27 -12.68
N GLN A 249 0.76 -14.49 -12.42
CA GLN A 249 2.04 -15.03 -12.88
C GLN A 249 1.81 -16.01 -14.04
N GLY A 250 2.81 -16.19 -14.88
CA GLY A 250 2.70 -17.00 -16.09
C GLY A 250 2.39 -18.50 -15.87
N ASP A 251 2.52 -18.99 -14.63
CA ASP A 251 2.18 -20.35 -14.20
C ASP A 251 0.72 -20.54 -13.76
N GLY A 252 -0.09 -19.49 -13.89
CA GLY A 252 -1.47 -19.47 -13.44
C GLY A 252 -1.67 -19.12 -11.96
N ALA A 253 -0.60 -18.94 -11.20
CA ALA A 253 -0.67 -18.48 -9.82
C ALA A 253 -1.05 -16.99 -9.77
N SER A 254 -1.75 -16.60 -8.71
CA SER A 254 -2.12 -15.21 -8.44
C SER A 254 -1.68 -14.82 -7.04
N GLU A 255 -1.00 -13.70 -6.94
CA GLU A 255 -0.57 -13.12 -5.68
C GLU A 255 -1.45 -11.90 -5.35
N TYR A 256 -2.06 -11.89 -4.16
CA TYR A 256 -2.75 -10.71 -3.68
C TYR A 256 -1.78 -9.68 -3.13
N LEU A 257 -1.90 -8.45 -3.62
CA LEU A 257 -1.08 -7.31 -3.22
C LEU A 257 -1.96 -6.28 -2.51
N VAL A 258 -1.67 -6.03 -1.23
CA VAL A 258 -2.30 -4.93 -0.47
C VAL A 258 -1.98 -3.60 -1.13
N ASN A 259 -0.71 -3.42 -1.51
CA ASN A 259 -0.21 -2.26 -2.22
C ASN A 259 0.80 -2.70 -3.29
N ALA A 260 0.77 -2.06 -4.44
CA ALA A 260 1.64 -2.37 -5.56
C ALA A 260 2.14 -1.11 -6.28
N ARG A 261 3.39 -1.15 -6.69
CA ARG A 261 3.93 -0.30 -7.76
C ARG A 261 4.15 -1.18 -8.98
N PRO A 262 3.17 -1.26 -9.90
CA PRO A 262 3.23 -2.18 -11.04
C PRO A 262 4.41 -1.86 -11.96
N ARG A 263 4.89 -2.91 -12.63
CA ARG A 263 5.93 -2.83 -13.67
C ARG A 263 5.31 -3.11 -15.03
N VAL A 264 5.96 -2.65 -16.07
CA VAL A 264 5.59 -2.99 -17.46
C VAL A 264 5.54 -4.52 -17.61
N GLY A 265 4.46 -5.01 -18.21
CA GLY A 265 4.21 -6.43 -18.40
C GLY A 265 3.48 -7.13 -17.24
N ASP A 266 3.35 -6.51 -16.07
CA ASP A 266 2.52 -7.06 -14.98
C ASP A 266 1.07 -7.22 -15.48
N THR A 267 0.48 -8.39 -15.25
CA THR A 267 -0.94 -8.65 -15.46
C THR A 267 -1.67 -8.52 -14.13
N LEU A 268 -2.57 -7.56 -14.06
CA LEU A 268 -3.26 -7.15 -12.84
C LEU A 268 -4.77 -7.36 -12.96
N GLU A 269 -5.40 -7.67 -11.83
CA GLU A 269 -6.86 -7.80 -11.71
C GLU A 269 -7.32 -7.16 -10.40
N ALA A 270 -8.43 -6.44 -10.41
CA ALA A 270 -8.99 -5.87 -9.18
C ALA A 270 -9.48 -6.98 -8.25
N ALA A 271 -9.15 -6.89 -6.97
CA ALA A 271 -9.69 -7.80 -5.98
C ALA A 271 -11.18 -7.53 -5.76
N VAL A 272 -11.97 -8.59 -5.73
CA VAL A 272 -13.43 -8.52 -5.52
C VAL A 272 -13.72 -8.84 -4.06
N LEU A 273 -14.44 -7.95 -3.37
CA LEU A 273 -14.86 -8.17 -1.99
C LEU A 273 -15.74 -9.42 -1.88
N ASP A 274 -15.41 -10.31 -0.96
CA ASP A 274 -16.24 -11.48 -0.63
C ASP A 274 -17.03 -11.21 0.65
N PRO A 275 -18.35 -11.04 0.58
CA PRO A 275 -19.19 -10.84 1.76
C PRO A 275 -19.09 -11.97 2.78
N ARG A 276 -18.82 -13.21 2.34
CA ARG A 276 -18.67 -14.36 3.25
C ARG A 276 -17.44 -14.25 4.15
N LEU A 277 -16.43 -13.50 3.72
CA LEU A 277 -15.24 -13.16 4.52
C LEU A 277 -15.42 -11.81 5.23
N ALA A 278 -15.98 -10.81 4.55
CA ALA A 278 -16.14 -9.47 5.08
C ALA A 278 -17.12 -9.42 6.26
N ASP A 279 -18.30 -10.05 6.14
CA ASP A 279 -19.33 -9.97 7.17
C ASP A 279 -18.88 -10.58 8.53
N PRO A 280 -18.29 -11.79 8.59
CA PRO A 280 -17.77 -12.34 9.86
C PRO A 280 -16.61 -11.54 10.45
N LEU A 281 -15.77 -10.95 9.61
CA LEU A 281 -14.59 -10.16 10.00
C LEU A 281 -14.89 -8.66 10.16
N HIS A 282 -16.11 -8.22 9.88
CA HIS A 282 -16.52 -6.88 10.24
C HIS A 282 -16.59 -6.72 11.77
N LEU A 283 -15.85 -5.75 12.29
CA LEU A 283 -15.64 -5.56 13.72
C LEU A 283 -16.26 -4.23 14.20
N PRO A 284 -17.61 -4.13 14.32
CA PRO A 284 -18.25 -2.92 14.78
C PRO A 284 -17.97 -2.66 16.26
N VAL A 285 -18.01 -1.39 16.66
CA VAL A 285 -17.86 -0.98 18.06
C VAL A 285 -18.84 -1.72 18.96
N GLY A 286 -18.36 -2.21 20.08
CA GLY A 286 -19.13 -2.95 21.06
C GLY A 286 -19.26 -4.46 20.77
N ARG A 287 -18.78 -4.95 19.60
CA ARG A 287 -18.73 -6.38 19.34
C ARG A 287 -17.84 -7.07 20.36
N GLN A 288 -18.35 -8.15 20.95
CA GLN A 288 -17.62 -8.97 21.92
C GLN A 288 -17.45 -10.40 21.41
N PHE A 289 -16.29 -10.95 21.72
CA PHE A 289 -15.96 -12.35 21.48
C PHE A 289 -15.67 -13.00 22.84
N THR A 290 -16.33 -14.10 23.13
CA THR A 290 -16.10 -14.89 24.33
C THR A 290 -15.53 -16.24 23.94
N TYR A 291 -14.38 -16.57 24.49
CA TYR A 291 -13.68 -17.80 24.22
C TYR A 291 -13.59 -18.63 25.51
N GLN A 292 -13.86 -19.90 25.40
CA GLN A 292 -13.47 -20.88 26.42
C GLN A 292 -12.02 -21.26 26.14
N VAL A 293 -11.17 -21.11 27.14
CA VAL A 293 -9.74 -21.39 27.03
C VAL A 293 -9.40 -22.61 27.85
N GLU A 294 -8.84 -23.61 27.21
CA GLU A 294 -8.37 -24.84 27.86
C GLU A 294 -6.85 -24.87 27.85
N GLY A 295 -6.23 -25.27 28.96
CA GLY A 295 -4.78 -25.37 29.03
C GLY A 295 -4.31 -25.82 30.41
N ASP A 296 -3.08 -26.33 30.50
CA ASP A 296 -2.47 -26.79 31.76
C ASP A 296 -2.40 -25.63 32.78
N GLY A 297 -2.97 -25.87 33.96
CA GLY A 297 -2.99 -24.91 35.08
C GLY A 297 -4.10 -23.86 35.01
N LEU A 298 -5.00 -23.92 34.02
CA LEU A 298 -6.20 -23.09 33.99
C LEU A 298 -7.36 -23.77 34.69
N PRO A 299 -8.22 -23.03 35.45
CA PRO A 299 -9.48 -23.56 35.96
C PRO A 299 -10.37 -24.07 34.81
N PRO A 300 -11.17 -25.13 35.05
CA PRO A 300 -12.21 -25.54 34.12
C PRO A 300 -13.13 -24.37 33.79
N ASP A 301 -13.60 -24.31 32.56
CA ASP A 301 -14.47 -23.24 32.05
C ASP A 301 -13.91 -21.82 32.13
N THR A 302 -12.57 -21.65 32.09
CA THR A 302 -11.96 -20.32 31.98
C THR A 302 -12.43 -19.63 30.71
N ARG A 303 -13.09 -18.48 30.88
CA ARG A 303 -13.56 -17.65 29.79
C ARG A 303 -12.70 -16.42 29.66
N ARG A 304 -12.40 -16.05 28.41
CA ARG A 304 -11.66 -14.86 28.04
C ARG A 304 -12.45 -14.06 27.04
N HIS A 305 -12.29 -12.75 27.08
CA HIS A 305 -13.08 -11.82 26.28
C HIS A 305 -12.18 -10.92 25.47
N LEU A 306 -12.60 -10.67 24.22
CA LEU A 306 -12.11 -9.60 23.37
C LEU A 306 -13.29 -8.69 23.05
N GLN A 307 -13.08 -7.37 23.06
CA GLN A 307 -14.10 -6.39 22.76
C GLN A 307 -13.57 -5.35 21.78
N VAL A 308 -14.44 -4.92 20.86
CA VAL A 308 -14.14 -3.83 19.94
C VAL A 308 -14.48 -2.50 20.59
N GLU A 309 -13.49 -1.63 20.70
CA GLU A 309 -13.63 -0.29 21.27
C GLU A 309 -13.26 0.78 20.26
N LEU A 310 -13.89 1.95 20.38
CA LEU A 310 -13.53 3.16 19.67
C LEU A 310 -12.84 4.11 20.64
N THR A 311 -11.61 4.47 20.35
CA THR A 311 -10.88 5.45 21.17
C THR A 311 -11.41 6.86 20.94
N LEU A 312 -11.13 7.77 21.87
CA LEU A 312 -11.46 9.20 21.72
C LEU A 312 -10.85 9.85 20.46
N LEU A 313 -9.86 9.21 19.88
CA LEU A 313 -9.17 9.67 18.66
C LEU A 313 -9.76 9.04 17.39
N GLY A 314 -10.89 8.33 17.49
CA GLY A 314 -11.55 7.70 16.35
C GLY A 314 -10.85 6.42 15.86
N GLN A 315 -9.97 5.81 16.66
CA GLN A 315 -9.28 4.58 16.30
C GLN A 315 -10.03 3.37 16.85
N PHE A 316 -10.30 2.38 16.02
CA PHE A 316 -10.83 1.08 16.43
C PHE A 316 -9.73 0.23 17.06
N ARG A 317 -10.04 -0.41 18.17
CA ARG A 317 -9.15 -1.34 18.86
C ARG A 317 -9.88 -2.61 19.28
N LEU A 318 -9.20 -3.74 19.12
CA LEU A 318 -9.60 -4.99 19.75
C LEU A 318 -8.90 -5.08 21.11
N VAL A 319 -9.66 -5.10 22.18
CA VAL A 319 -9.18 -5.02 23.58
C VAL A 319 -9.49 -6.33 24.29
N SER A 320 -8.50 -6.89 24.97
CA SER A 320 -8.64 -8.07 25.82
C SER A 320 -8.96 -7.69 27.26
N ASP A 321 -9.61 -8.57 28.00
CA ASP A 321 -9.85 -8.49 29.44
C ASP A 321 -8.58 -8.38 30.30
N THR A 322 -7.38 -8.66 29.75
CA THR A 322 -6.09 -8.40 30.39
C THR A 322 -5.60 -6.95 30.24
N GLY A 323 -6.30 -6.13 29.48
CA GLY A 323 -5.87 -4.80 29.10
C GLY A 323 -4.89 -4.77 27.93
N ALA A 324 -4.62 -5.90 27.29
CA ALA A 324 -3.91 -5.95 26.02
C ALA A 324 -4.81 -5.45 24.89
N SER A 325 -4.26 -4.77 23.91
CA SER A 325 -5.05 -4.27 22.77
C SER A 325 -4.24 -4.15 21.49
N ALA A 326 -4.94 -4.17 20.36
CA ALA A 326 -4.36 -3.83 19.07
C ALA A 326 -5.32 -2.93 18.28
N ALA A 327 -4.79 -1.94 17.61
CA ALA A 327 -5.55 -1.14 16.68
C ALA A 327 -5.80 -1.94 15.39
N PHE A 328 -6.90 -1.63 14.71
CA PHE A 328 -7.18 -2.20 13.40
C PHE A 328 -7.87 -1.19 12.49
N GLU A 329 -7.79 -1.47 11.21
CA GLU A 329 -8.47 -0.74 10.15
C GLU A 329 -9.00 -1.73 9.11
N GLU A 330 -10.26 -1.53 8.72
CA GLU A 330 -10.85 -2.20 7.58
C GLU A 330 -10.92 -1.19 6.43
N LYS A 331 -10.08 -1.38 5.41
CA LYS A 331 -9.96 -0.42 4.32
C LYS A 331 -9.58 -1.10 3.02
N ASN A 332 -10.19 -0.65 1.93
CA ASN A 332 -9.91 -1.16 0.58
C ASN A 332 -10.01 -2.69 0.47
N GLY A 333 -10.93 -3.33 1.21
CA GLY A 333 -11.09 -4.78 1.19
C GLY A 333 -10.02 -5.57 1.95
N VAL A 334 -9.33 -4.93 2.90
CA VAL A 334 -8.35 -5.54 3.78
C VAL A 334 -8.67 -5.20 5.23
N LEU A 335 -8.68 -6.21 6.10
CA LEU A 335 -8.62 -6.03 7.54
C LEU A 335 -7.15 -6.10 7.98
N ALA A 336 -6.65 -5.05 8.63
CA ALA A 336 -5.25 -4.99 9.07
C ALA A 336 -5.16 -4.55 10.54
N PHE A 337 -4.44 -5.34 11.35
CA PHE A 337 -4.12 -5.02 12.74
C PHE A 337 -2.72 -4.40 12.84
N TYR A 338 -2.58 -3.43 13.74
CA TYR A 338 -1.32 -2.74 14.02
C TYR A 338 -1.30 -2.21 15.46
N ASP A 339 -0.20 -1.60 15.88
CA ASP A 339 -0.07 -0.93 17.20
C ASP A 339 -0.53 -1.82 18.38
N ARG A 340 0.05 -3.03 18.49
CA ARG A 340 -0.16 -3.94 19.61
C ARG A 340 0.39 -3.33 20.89
N GLN A 341 -0.44 -3.20 21.93
CA GLN A 341 -0.12 -2.55 23.21
C GLN A 341 -0.55 -3.44 24.41
N GLY A 342 -0.02 -3.11 25.60
CA GLY A 342 -0.37 -3.77 26.86
C GLY A 342 0.38 -5.09 27.13
N PRO A 343 -0.04 -5.86 28.15
CA PRO A 343 0.64 -7.07 28.57
C PRO A 343 0.57 -8.17 27.52
N LYS A 344 1.39 -9.21 27.67
CA LYS A 344 1.30 -10.41 26.83
C LYS A 344 -0.07 -11.07 27.01
N ASP A 345 -0.75 -11.37 25.92
CA ASP A 345 -2.07 -11.96 25.90
C ASP A 345 -2.17 -12.99 24.77
N ILE A 346 -2.24 -14.25 25.15
CA ILE A 346 -2.21 -15.35 24.19
C ILE A 346 -3.41 -15.33 23.25
N LEU A 347 -4.59 -14.92 23.72
CA LEU A 347 -5.80 -14.88 22.90
C LEU A 347 -5.70 -13.78 21.84
N LEU A 348 -5.39 -12.54 22.27
CA LEU A 348 -5.21 -11.43 21.34
C LEU A 348 -4.05 -11.69 20.38
N ASP A 349 -2.91 -12.18 20.90
CA ASP A 349 -1.72 -12.45 20.09
C ASP A 349 -1.99 -13.54 19.04
N THR A 350 -2.82 -14.55 19.36
CA THR A 350 -3.27 -15.57 18.41
C THR A 350 -4.16 -14.97 17.32
N TRP A 351 -5.10 -14.07 17.69
CA TRP A 351 -5.90 -13.33 16.75
C TRP A 351 -5.04 -12.54 15.74
N LEU A 352 -4.04 -11.84 16.26
CA LEU A 352 -3.15 -11.04 15.44
C LEU A 352 -2.24 -11.88 14.52
N LEU A 353 -1.89 -13.09 14.93
CA LEU A 353 -1.16 -14.03 14.09
C LEU A 353 -2.06 -14.64 13.00
N ALA A 354 -3.32 -14.94 13.34
CA ALA A 354 -4.25 -15.57 12.41
C ALA A 354 -4.86 -14.57 11.40
N CYS A 355 -5.21 -13.37 11.87
CA CYS A 355 -5.96 -12.38 11.10
C CYS A 355 -5.23 -11.03 10.98
N GLY A 356 -3.96 -10.95 11.30
CA GLY A 356 -3.21 -9.68 11.39
C GLY A 356 -3.24 -8.83 10.14
N LEU A 357 -3.24 -9.47 8.97
CA LEU A 357 -3.49 -8.88 7.66
C LEU A 357 -4.34 -9.87 6.86
N THR A 358 -5.58 -9.55 6.62
CA THR A 358 -6.51 -10.46 5.94
C THR A 358 -7.17 -9.76 4.76
N PRO A 359 -6.88 -10.18 3.52
CA PRO A 359 -7.65 -9.78 2.36
C PRO A 359 -9.08 -10.30 2.46
N LEU A 360 -10.07 -9.42 2.27
CA LEU A 360 -11.49 -9.76 2.27
C LEU A 360 -11.98 -10.04 0.84
N SER A 361 -11.19 -10.75 0.07
CA SER A 361 -11.40 -10.97 -1.36
C SER A 361 -11.59 -12.44 -1.70
N GLU A 362 -12.55 -12.70 -2.57
CA GLU A 362 -12.92 -14.04 -3.06
C GLU A 362 -11.74 -14.77 -3.73
N ASN A 363 -10.89 -14.03 -4.43
CA ASN A 363 -9.79 -14.57 -5.23
C ASN A 363 -8.39 -14.33 -4.65
N ALA A 364 -8.30 -13.91 -3.38
CA ALA A 364 -7.03 -13.77 -2.66
C ALA A 364 -6.54 -15.13 -2.12
N HIS A 365 -6.01 -15.98 -3.00
CA HIS A 365 -5.54 -17.32 -2.59
C HIS A 365 -4.14 -17.32 -1.98
N GLN A 366 -3.32 -16.33 -2.28
CA GLN A 366 -1.96 -16.21 -1.78
C GLN A 366 -1.64 -14.75 -1.47
N TRP A 367 -1.25 -14.49 -0.22
CA TRP A 367 -0.73 -13.21 0.21
C TRP A 367 0.35 -13.39 1.27
N SER A 368 1.13 -12.36 1.52
CA SER A 368 2.13 -12.35 2.57
C SER A 368 1.80 -11.31 3.64
N ASP A 369 2.06 -11.67 4.87
CA ASP A 369 2.01 -10.78 6.02
C ASP A 369 3.35 -10.79 6.75
N SER A 370 3.70 -9.66 7.38
CA SER A 370 4.87 -9.52 8.24
C SER A 370 4.40 -9.18 9.66
N PRO A 371 4.06 -10.19 10.46
CA PRO A 371 3.59 -9.96 11.82
C PRO A 371 4.67 -9.28 12.65
N SER A 372 4.25 -8.49 13.64
CA SER A 372 5.19 -7.86 14.58
C SER A 372 6.02 -8.94 15.30
N ALA A 373 7.32 -8.73 15.40
CA ALA A 373 8.22 -9.62 16.14
C ALA A 373 7.80 -9.83 17.62
N GLN A 374 6.98 -8.95 18.19
CA GLN A 374 6.41 -9.09 19.53
C GLN A 374 5.44 -10.25 19.64
N LEU A 375 4.77 -10.62 18.54
CA LEU A 375 3.78 -11.71 18.51
C LEU A 375 4.43 -13.08 18.41
N LEU A 376 5.68 -13.16 17.94
CA LEU A 376 6.37 -14.43 17.74
C LEU A 376 6.91 -14.95 19.08
N PRO A 377 6.81 -16.27 19.35
CA PRO A 377 7.35 -16.90 20.55
C PRO A 377 8.88 -17.08 20.45
N LEU A 378 9.58 -15.99 20.14
CA LEU A 378 11.01 -15.97 19.97
C LEU A 378 11.71 -15.47 21.22
N ASP A 379 12.91 -15.98 21.48
CA ASP A 379 13.79 -15.41 22.51
C ASP A 379 14.18 -13.96 22.14
N PRO A 380 14.60 -13.15 23.14
CA PRO A 380 14.93 -11.74 22.91
C PRO A 380 15.97 -11.49 21.81
N TRP A 381 16.93 -12.41 21.63
CA TRP A 381 17.98 -12.27 20.61
C TRP A 381 17.46 -12.51 19.21
N ARG A 382 16.62 -13.53 19.02
CA ARG A 382 15.97 -13.80 17.73
C ARG A 382 15.00 -12.69 17.33
N ARG A 383 14.27 -12.10 18.31
CA ARG A 383 13.44 -10.91 18.06
C ARG A 383 14.26 -9.70 17.58
N LEU A 384 15.48 -9.54 18.08
CA LEU A 384 16.38 -8.46 17.66
C LEU A 384 16.85 -8.61 16.21
N LEU A 385 17.00 -9.85 15.73
CA LEU A 385 17.45 -10.16 14.36
C LEU A 385 16.32 -9.99 13.31
N LEU A 386 15.07 -10.02 13.74
CA LEU A 386 13.89 -9.86 12.87
C LEU A 386 13.38 -8.42 12.78
N LYS A 387 13.93 -7.51 13.58
CA LYS A 387 13.69 -6.06 13.48
C LYS A 387 14.67 -5.41 12.52
#